data_76eae5cf8f3423916c87a6c4d963f9ae
#
_entry.id   76eae5cf8f3423916c87a6c4d963f9ae
#
_cell.length_a   1.000
_cell.length_b   1.000
_cell.length_c   1.000
_cell.angle_alpha   90.00
_cell.angle_beta   90.00
_cell.angle_gamma   90.00
#
_symmetry.space_group_name_H-M   'P 1'
#
loop_
_entity.id
_entity.type
_entity.pdbx_description
1 polymer ?
#
loop_
_entity_poly.entity_id
_entity_poly.type
_entity_poly.pdbx_seq_one_letter_code
_entity_poly.pdbx_strand_id
1 'polypeptide(L)'
;MDNEQNQNKNSRIIDVDLQNEMRKSFLDYSMSVIVSRALPDVRDGLKPVHRRILYTMNEDGFTPDKPYRKCANTVGSVLGRYHPHGDSSVYDAMVRMAQEFSLRYPLIDGHGNFGSIDGDGAAAMRYTEARMAKIAETMLTDIEKNTVDFMPNYDDRLQEPTVLPSKIPTLLINGSSGIAVGMATNIPPHNLTEVIDGIIKIIDEDNVTDEELMAIIKGPDFPTEGIILGREGIKQAYTTGRGKITVRAEAEIEEMSGNKQRIVVTSLPYQVNKAKLIENIANLAREKRIEGISDLRDESDRQDKVRVVIELKRDANAQVVLNQLYKFTQMQDTFGIIMLALVDGEPVSYTHLRAHETR
;
A
#
# COMPACT_ATOMS: atom_id res chain seq x y z
N MET A 1 -70.49 -1.65 33.83
CA MET A 1 -70.53 -1.75 32.32
C MET A 1 -69.45 -0.86 31.79
N ASP A 2 -68.24 -1.35 31.90
CA ASP A 2 -67.06 -0.57 31.60
C ASP A 2 -66.35 -1.16 30.38
N ASN A 3 -66.37 -0.36 29.33
CA ASN A 3 -65.66 -0.67 28.10
C ASN A 3 -64.18 -0.34 28.32
N GLU A 4 -63.38 -1.31 28.67
CA GLU A 4 -61.93 -1.21 28.55
C GLU A 4 -61.56 -1.21 27.08
N GLN A 5 -61.31 -0.02 26.58
CA GLN A 5 -60.66 0.16 25.30
C GLN A 5 -59.20 -0.28 25.39
N ASN A 6 -58.98 -1.47 24.89
CA ASN A 6 -57.69 -2.05 24.65
C ASN A 6 -56.93 -1.17 23.63
N GLN A 7 -56.08 -0.24 24.10
CA GLN A 7 -55.19 0.49 23.26
C GLN A 7 -54.07 -0.47 22.79
N ASN A 8 -54.37 -1.20 21.73
CA ASN A 8 -53.35 -1.85 20.90
C ASN A 8 -52.34 -0.77 20.45
N LYS A 9 -51.18 -0.74 21.07
CA LYS A 9 -50.01 -0.03 20.52
C LYS A 9 -49.77 -0.64 19.16
N ASN A 10 -50.23 0.03 18.11
CA ASN A 10 -49.96 -0.30 16.73
C ASN A 10 -48.43 -0.25 16.53
N SER A 11 -47.80 -1.40 16.67
CA SER A 11 -46.52 -1.62 16.04
C SER A 11 -46.76 -1.43 14.54
N ARG A 12 -46.25 -0.37 13.98
CA ARG A 12 -46.40 -0.01 12.57
C ARG A 12 -45.60 -1.03 11.76
N ILE A 13 -46.23 -2.17 11.41
CA ILE A 13 -45.67 -3.13 10.49
C ILE A 13 -45.72 -2.48 9.12
N ILE A 14 -44.58 -2.30 8.51
CA ILE A 14 -44.43 -1.79 7.15
C ILE A 14 -44.05 -2.99 6.30
N ASP A 15 -44.85 -3.29 5.29
CA ASP A 15 -44.49 -4.29 4.29
C ASP A 15 -43.31 -3.76 3.45
N VAL A 16 -42.24 -4.51 3.47
CA VAL A 16 -40.99 -4.19 2.71
C VAL A 16 -40.79 -5.29 1.68
N ASP A 17 -40.68 -4.88 0.42
CA ASP A 17 -40.25 -5.79 -0.64
C ASP A 17 -38.78 -6.15 -0.46
N LEU A 18 -38.51 -7.42 -0.17
CA LEU A 18 -37.18 -7.94 0.08
C LEU A 18 -36.20 -7.62 -1.04
N GLN A 19 -36.64 -7.69 -2.31
CA GLN A 19 -35.79 -7.43 -3.46
C GLN A 19 -35.33 -5.95 -3.50
N ASN A 20 -36.24 -5.03 -3.24
CA ASN A 20 -35.93 -3.59 -3.24
C ASN A 20 -35.06 -3.22 -2.04
N GLU A 21 -35.32 -3.79 -0.86
CA GLU A 21 -34.51 -3.54 0.33
C GLU A 21 -33.09 -4.07 0.18
N MET A 22 -32.94 -5.30 -0.32
CA MET A 22 -31.62 -5.89 -0.63
C MET A 22 -30.84 -5.05 -1.64
N ARG A 23 -31.51 -4.59 -2.70
CA ARG A 23 -30.90 -3.75 -3.73
C ARG A 23 -30.40 -2.43 -3.14
N LYS A 24 -31.23 -1.75 -2.36
CA LYS A 24 -30.88 -0.49 -1.71
C LYS A 24 -29.71 -0.67 -0.74
N SER A 25 -29.82 -1.62 0.18
CA SER A 25 -28.77 -1.91 1.16
C SER A 25 -27.44 -2.30 0.51
N PHE A 26 -27.48 -3.06 -0.59
CA PHE A 26 -26.26 -3.41 -1.34
C PHE A 26 -25.62 -2.21 -2.02
N LEU A 27 -26.42 -1.30 -2.59
CA LEU A 27 -25.92 -0.05 -3.18
C LEU A 27 -25.30 0.85 -2.11
N ASP A 28 -25.97 1.06 -0.99
CA ASP A 28 -25.47 1.88 0.12
C ASP A 28 -24.17 1.31 0.69
N TYR A 29 -24.11 -0.01 0.90
CA TYR A 29 -22.89 -0.69 1.32
C TYR A 29 -21.76 -0.54 0.28
N SER A 30 -22.07 -0.77 -0.99
CA SER A 30 -21.08 -0.66 -2.07
C SER A 30 -20.48 0.73 -2.16
N MET A 31 -21.33 1.77 -2.11
CA MET A 31 -20.89 3.16 -2.10
C MET A 31 -20.00 3.47 -0.89
N SER A 32 -20.41 3.02 0.30
CA SER A 32 -19.59 3.18 1.50
C SER A 32 -18.22 2.52 1.39
N VAL A 33 -18.14 1.28 0.84
CA VAL A 33 -16.85 0.59 0.65
C VAL A 33 -15.98 1.30 -0.39
N ILE A 34 -16.57 1.80 -1.47
CA ILE A 34 -15.84 2.49 -2.54
C ILE A 34 -15.29 3.82 -2.03
N VAL A 35 -16.16 4.70 -1.52
CA VAL A 35 -15.80 6.10 -1.20
C VAL A 35 -15.13 6.22 0.16
N SER A 36 -15.63 5.48 1.17
CA SER A 36 -15.23 5.70 2.57
C SER A 36 -14.26 4.65 3.12
N ARG A 37 -13.72 3.73 2.30
CA ARG A 37 -12.84 2.67 2.80
C ARG A 37 -11.69 2.28 1.89
N ALA A 38 -11.98 1.86 0.63
CA ALA A 38 -11.03 1.09 -0.17
C ALA A 38 -10.18 1.94 -1.12
N LEU A 39 -10.73 3.04 -1.65
CA LEU A 39 -10.04 3.85 -2.65
C LEU A 39 -9.38 5.08 -2.02
N PRO A 40 -8.19 5.47 -2.51
CA PRO A 40 -7.52 6.71 -2.13
C PRO A 40 -8.14 7.91 -2.83
N ASP A 41 -8.12 9.09 -2.20
CA ASP A 41 -8.40 10.37 -2.86
C ASP A 41 -7.18 10.78 -3.70
N VAL A 42 -7.41 11.32 -4.88
CA VAL A 42 -6.34 11.72 -5.80
C VAL A 42 -5.45 12.82 -5.23
N ARG A 43 -6.03 13.75 -4.45
CA ARG A 43 -5.36 14.97 -3.96
C ARG A 43 -4.30 14.68 -2.90
N ASP A 44 -4.58 13.74 -1.98
CA ASP A 44 -3.66 13.40 -0.90
C ASP A 44 -3.16 11.94 -0.93
N GLY A 45 -3.68 11.12 -1.86
CA GLY A 45 -3.27 9.72 -2.03
C GLY A 45 -3.68 8.80 -0.89
N LEU A 46 -4.53 9.25 0.03
CA LEU A 46 -4.85 8.54 1.26
C LEU A 46 -6.25 7.92 1.22
N LYS A 47 -6.38 6.78 1.87
CA LYS A 47 -7.67 6.25 2.29
C LYS A 47 -8.12 6.96 3.57
N PRO A 48 -9.43 6.99 3.89
CA PRO A 48 -9.94 7.65 5.10
C PRO A 48 -9.22 7.25 6.39
N VAL A 49 -8.91 5.97 6.60
CA VAL A 49 -8.21 5.51 7.79
C VAL A 49 -6.81 6.12 7.93
N HIS A 50 -6.04 6.21 6.84
CA HIS A 50 -4.70 6.80 6.84
C HIS A 50 -4.75 8.31 7.13
N ARG A 51 -5.70 9.01 6.51
CA ARG A 51 -5.93 10.45 6.72
C ARG A 51 -6.28 10.73 8.18
N ARG A 52 -7.19 9.97 8.75
CA ARG A 52 -7.62 10.08 10.15
C ARG A 52 -6.48 9.82 11.14
N ILE A 53 -5.61 8.85 10.85
CA ILE A 53 -4.42 8.57 11.67
C ILE A 53 -3.48 9.78 11.66
N LEU A 54 -3.09 10.29 10.50
CA LEU A 54 -2.16 11.43 10.39
C LEU A 54 -2.76 12.70 10.98
N TYR A 55 -4.05 12.97 10.73
CA TYR A 55 -4.74 14.12 11.29
C TYR A 55 -4.80 14.05 12.83
N THR A 56 -5.15 12.89 13.40
CA THR A 56 -5.17 12.68 14.85
C THR A 56 -3.78 12.84 15.46
N MET A 57 -2.74 12.31 14.82
CA MET A 57 -1.36 12.49 15.30
C MET A 57 -0.92 13.95 15.29
N ASN A 58 -1.40 14.73 14.33
CA ASN A 58 -1.15 16.18 14.27
C ASN A 58 -1.88 16.92 15.42
N GLU A 59 -3.17 16.63 15.65
CA GLU A 59 -3.93 17.21 16.77
C GLU A 59 -3.33 16.87 18.13
N ASP A 60 -2.88 15.63 18.32
CA ASP A 60 -2.27 15.16 19.57
C ASP A 60 -0.79 15.62 19.71
N GLY A 61 -0.25 16.31 18.70
CA GLY A 61 1.12 16.85 18.70
C GLY A 61 2.21 15.77 18.64
N PHE A 62 1.94 14.63 17.97
CA PHE A 62 2.91 13.56 17.79
C PHE A 62 3.78 13.80 16.54
N THR A 63 4.35 14.99 16.48
CA THR A 63 5.20 15.48 15.39
C THR A 63 6.62 14.88 15.42
N PRO A 64 7.39 14.94 14.33
CA PRO A 64 8.71 14.32 14.24
C PRO A 64 9.74 14.82 15.25
N ASP A 65 9.57 16.04 15.73
CA ASP A 65 10.44 16.70 16.75
C ASP A 65 10.12 16.25 18.18
N LYS A 66 9.00 15.57 18.41
CA LYS A 66 8.54 15.14 19.73
C LYS A 66 8.95 13.70 20.02
N PRO A 67 8.99 13.31 21.31
CA PRO A 67 9.23 11.92 21.70
C PRO A 67 8.16 10.97 21.14
N TYR A 68 8.57 9.73 20.88
CA TYR A 68 7.66 8.65 20.53
C TYR A 68 6.56 8.46 21.57
N ARG A 69 5.38 8.04 21.12
CA ARG A 69 4.22 7.72 21.96
C ARG A 69 3.74 6.30 21.64
N LYS A 70 3.16 5.62 22.63
CA LYS A 70 2.59 4.29 22.44
C LYS A 70 1.54 4.32 21.32
N CYS A 71 1.64 3.38 20.38
CA CYS A 71 0.67 3.28 19.28
C CYS A 71 -0.77 3.17 19.78
N ALA A 72 -0.97 2.56 20.95
CA ALA A 72 -2.29 2.47 21.59
C ALA A 72 -2.93 3.86 21.84
N ASN A 73 -2.15 4.92 22.09
CA ASN A 73 -2.68 6.26 22.26
C ASN A 73 -3.28 6.78 20.95
N THR A 74 -2.52 6.69 19.85
CA THR A 74 -3.01 7.11 18.52
C THR A 74 -4.23 6.30 18.11
N VAL A 75 -4.17 4.97 18.24
CA VAL A 75 -5.30 4.08 17.89
C VAL A 75 -6.55 4.44 18.69
N GLY A 76 -6.42 4.63 20.02
CA GLY A 76 -7.53 5.02 20.88
C GLY A 76 -8.13 6.39 20.51
N SER A 77 -7.29 7.39 20.22
CA SER A 77 -7.73 8.72 19.79
C SER A 77 -8.47 8.66 18.44
N VAL A 78 -7.94 7.91 17.47
CA VAL A 78 -8.57 7.72 16.14
C VAL A 78 -9.93 7.08 16.26
N LEU A 79 -10.05 5.99 17.04
CA LEU A 79 -11.32 5.29 17.26
C LEU A 79 -12.36 6.18 17.93
N GLY A 80 -11.96 6.87 18.97
CA GLY A 80 -12.88 7.70 19.75
C GLY A 80 -13.36 8.95 19.04
N ARG A 81 -12.57 9.50 18.11
CA ARG A 81 -12.87 10.77 17.45
C ARG A 81 -13.40 10.62 16.02
N TYR A 82 -12.83 9.74 15.22
CA TYR A 82 -13.01 9.79 13.75
C TYR A 82 -13.35 8.46 13.09
N HIS A 83 -12.94 7.31 13.63
CA HIS A 83 -13.00 6.04 12.91
C HIS A 83 -13.62 4.92 13.75
N PRO A 84 -14.97 4.81 13.81
CA PRO A 84 -15.69 3.88 14.68
C PRO A 84 -15.67 2.44 14.12
N HIS A 85 -14.48 1.84 14.03
CA HIS A 85 -14.25 0.48 13.54
C HIS A 85 -13.35 -0.30 14.52
N GLY A 86 -12.95 -1.51 14.18
CA GLY A 86 -12.06 -2.30 15.03
C GLY A 86 -10.67 -1.68 15.20
N ASP A 87 -10.11 -1.76 16.41
CA ASP A 87 -8.78 -1.24 16.76
C ASP A 87 -7.65 -1.89 15.92
N SER A 88 -7.78 -3.17 15.61
CA SER A 88 -6.85 -3.89 14.77
C SER A 88 -6.73 -3.26 13.38
N SER A 89 -7.85 -2.83 12.78
CA SER A 89 -7.84 -2.22 11.45
C SER A 89 -7.08 -0.90 11.41
N VAL A 90 -7.20 -0.08 12.47
CA VAL A 90 -6.46 1.18 12.61
C VAL A 90 -4.99 0.91 12.88
N TYR A 91 -4.70 -0.04 13.79
CA TYR A 91 -3.33 -0.40 14.11
C TYR A 91 -2.59 -1.00 12.90
N ASP A 92 -3.21 -1.91 12.16
CA ASP A 92 -2.61 -2.51 10.95
C ASP A 92 -2.34 -1.46 9.86
N ALA A 93 -3.22 -0.47 9.69
CA ALA A 93 -2.99 0.64 8.78
C ALA A 93 -1.79 1.49 9.24
N MET A 94 -1.71 1.80 10.54
CA MET A 94 -0.60 2.52 11.15
C MET A 94 0.73 1.78 10.99
N VAL A 95 0.74 0.46 11.24
CA VAL A 95 1.90 -0.42 11.06
C VAL A 95 2.41 -0.36 9.63
N ARG A 96 1.53 -0.50 8.63
CA ARG A 96 1.92 -0.44 7.21
C ARG A 96 2.54 0.89 6.82
N MET A 97 2.04 2.02 7.39
CA MET A 97 2.62 3.34 7.14
C MET A 97 4.02 3.52 7.75
N ALA A 98 4.44 2.66 8.67
CA ALA A 98 5.77 2.66 9.28
C ALA A 98 6.73 1.64 8.66
N GLN A 99 6.25 0.72 7.81
CA GLN A 99 7.07 -0.35 7.23
C GLN A 99 7.80 0.13 5.98
N GLU A 100 9.13 0.15 6.01
CA GLU A 100 9.98 0.54 4.89
C GLU A 100 9.90 -0.41 3.68
N PHE A 101 9.46 -1.67 3.89
CA PHE A 101 9.22 -2.63 2.81
C PHE A 101 7.79 -2.58 2.24
N SER A 102 6.89 -1.82 2.87
CA SER A 102 5.51 -1.63 2.43
C SER A 102 5.29 -0.28 1.74
N LEU A 103 5.86 0.81 2.30
CA LEU A 103 5.81 2.14 1.70
C LEU A 103 7.18 2.59 1.23
N ARG A 104 7.24 3.16 0.03
CA ARG A 104 8.49 3.73 -0.52
C ARG A 104 8.98 4.92 0.31
N TYR A 105 8.04 5.72 0.81
CA TYR A 105 8.26 6.86 1.70
C TYR A 105 7.36 6.72 2.93
N PRO A 106 7.83 6.09 4.01
CA PRO A 106 7.05 5.89 5.23
C PRO A 106 6.51 7.21 5.79
N LEU A 107 5.24 7.20 6.20
CA LEU A 107 4.56 8.37 6.76
C LEU A 107 4.58 8.38 8.29
N ILE A 108 4.91 7.27 8.90
CA ILE A 108 5.05 7.08 10.35
C ILE A 108 6.46 6.62 10.65
N ASP A 109 7.05 7.24 11.65
CA ASP A 109 8.33 6.85 12.26
C ASP A 109 8.01 5.94 13.46
N GLY A 110 8.30 4.64 13.31
CA GLY A 110 7.99 3.59 14.28
C GLY A 110 9.19 3.19 15.11
N HIS A 111 8.97 2.95 16.40
CA HIS A 111 9.98 2.42 17.32
C HIS A 111 9.49 1.12 17.97
N GLY A 112 10.24 0.05 17.80
CA GLY A 112 9.90 -1.30 18.23
C GLY A 112 9.71 -2.26 17.05
N ASN A 113 8.98 -3.36 17.26
CA ASN A 113 8.73 -4.36 16.23
C ASN A 113 7.45 -4.03 15.45
N PHE A 114 7.63 -3.56 14.22
CA PHE A 114 6.56 -3.29 13.24
C PHE A 114 6.43 -4.38 12.17
N GLY A 115 6.88 -5.60 12.48
CA GLY A 115 6.88 -6.71 11.52
C GLY A 115 8.13 -6.74 10.65
N SER A 116 8.19 -7.72 9.76
CA SER A 116 9.32 -7.94 8.86
C SER A 116 8.88 -8.38 7.47
N ILE A 117 9.82 -8.37 6.51
CA ILE A 117 9.61 -8.90 5.15
C ILE A 117 9.38 -10.43 5.16
N ASP A 118 9.68 -11.10 6.28
CA ASP A 118 9.40 -12.53 6.51
C ASP A 118 7.92 -12.80 6.82
N GLY A 119 7.13 -11.74 6.97
CA GLY A 119 5.71 -11.82 7.27
C GLY A 119 5.41 -11.93 8.76
N ASP A 120 6.38 -11.67 9.62
CA ASP A 120 6.13 -11.53 11.05
C ASP A 120 5.19 -10.35 11.30
N GLY A 121 4.23 -10.56 12.18
CA GLY A 121 3.34 -9.51 12.63
C GLY A 121 4.02 -8.47 13.50
N ALA A 122 3.47 -7.26 13.54
CA ALA A 122 3.90 -6.27 14.51
C ALA A 122 3.59 -6.72 15.94
N ALA A 123 4.40 -6.28 16.89
CA ALA A 123 4.10 -6.44 18.31
C ALA A 123 2.80 -5.69 18.68
N ALA A 124 2.12 -6.10 19.75
CA ALA A 124 0.88 -5.44 20.16
C ALA A 124 1.09 -3.92 20.40
N MET A 125 0.09 -3.11 20.06
CA MET A 125 0.14 -1.64 20.08
C MET A 125 0.52 -1.01 21.44
N ARG A 126 0.40 -1.77 22.53
CA ARG A 126 0.85 -1.36 23.87
C ARG A 126 2.37 -1.38 24.03
N TYR A 127 3.09 -2.10 23.17
CA TYR A 127 4.56 -2.20 23.20
C TYR A 127 5.23 -1.29 22.20
N THR A 128 4.68 -1.17 20.98
CA THR A 128 5.21 -0.32 19.92
C THR A 128 4.94 1.15 20.20
N GLU A 129 5.82 2.00 19.69
CA GLU A 129 5.75 3.45 19.79
C GLU A 129 5.88 4.07 18.41
N ALA A 130 5.27 5.23 18.22
CA ALA A 130 5.31 5.92 16.95
C ALA A 130 5.19 7.44 17.10
N ARG A 131 5.58 8.14 16.06
CA ARG A 131 5.35 9.56 15.78
C ARG A 131 5.23 9.76 14.29
N MET A 132 4.81 10.92 13.82
CA MET A 132 4.82 11.21 12.38
C MET A 132 6.24 11.18 11.84
N ALA A 133 6.40 10.68 10.61
CA ALA A 133 7.64 10.85 9.86
C ALA A 133 7.74 12.29 9.34
N LYS A 134 8.96 12.79 9.12
CA LYS A 134 9.19 14.17 8.66
C LYS A 134 8.47 14.50 7.35
N ILE A 135 8.38 13.55 6.44
CA ILE A 135 7.67 13.74 5.17
C ILE A 135 6.17 13.93 5.37
N ALA A 136 5.57 13.33 6.41
CA ALA A 136 4.13 13.46 6.69
C ALA A 136 3.74 14.88 7.14
N GLU A 137 4.67 15.67 7.71
CA GLU A 137 4.39 17.08 8.04
C GLU A 137 4.06 17.91 6.79
N THR A 138 4.66 17.58 5.64
CA THR A 138 4.39 18.30 4.38
C THR A 138 2.96 18.09 3.88
N MET A 139 2.30 17.02 4.33
CA MET A 139 0.90 16.73 3.99
C MET A 139 -0.10 17.50 4.87
N LEU A 140 0.34 17.98 6.04
CA LEU A 140 -0.50 18.67 7.03
C LEU A 140 -0.18 20.16 7.12
N THR A 141 0.85 20.61 6.41
CA THR A 141 1.25 22.02 6.40
C THR A 141 0.09 22.89 5.94
N ASP A 142 -0.20 23.95 6.71
CA ASP A 142 -1.26 24.91 6.41
C ASP A 142 -2.71 24.39 6.55
N ILE A 143 -2.93 23.23 7.19
CA ILE A 143 -4.29 22.66 7.38
C ILE A 143 -5.20 23.61 8.18
N GLU A 144 -4.65 24.43 9.08
CA GLU A 144 -5.39 25.41 9.89
C GLU A 144 -5.68 26.71 9.14
N LYS A 145 -5.19 26.87 7.89
CA LYS A 145 -5.35 28.09 7.09
C LYS A 145 -6.54 28.05 6.13
N ASN A 146 -7.51 27.19 6.38
CA ASN A 146 -8.69 27.01 5.52
C ASN A 146 -8.33 26.61 4.07
N THR A 147 -7.35 25.73 3.94
CA THR A 147 -6.83 25.22 2.65
C THR A 147 -7.61 24.03 2.12
N VAL A 148 -8.36 23.35 2.99
CA VAL A 148 -9.19 22.18 2.67
C VAL A 148 -10.51 22.26 3.42
N ASP A 149 -11.52 21.58 2.87
CA ASP A 149 -12.84 21.50 3.49
C ASP A 149 -12.84 20.49 4.64
N PHE A 150 -13.68 20.79 5.64
CA PHE A 150 -13.93 19.93 6.78
C PHE A 150 -15.38 19.41 6.74
N MET A 151 -15.58 18.21 7.25
CA MET A 151 -16.90 17.58 7.38
C MET A 151 -17.10 17.10 8.83
N PRO A 152 -18.35 16.97 9.30
CA PRO A 152 -18.62 16.34 10.58
C PRO A 152 -18.08 14.92 10.65
N ASN A 153 -17.60 14.53 11.83
CA ASN A 153 -17.24 13.14 12.12
C ASN A 153 -18.51 12.27 12.26
N TYR A 154 -18.33 10.97 12.58
CA TYR A 154 -19.42 9.99 12.66
C TYR A 154 -20.52 10.30 13.68
N ASP A 155 -20.28 11.12 14.69
CA ASP A 155 -21.24 11.51 15.74
C ASP A 155 -21.58 13.01 15.76
N ASP A 156 -21.18 13.76 14.74
CA ASP A 156 -21.40 15.20 14.53
C ASP A 156 -20.82 16.12 15.64
N ARG A 157 -19.90 15.59 16.48
CA ARG A 157 -19.29 16.35 17.58
C ARG A 157 -18.00 17.03 17.19
N LEU A 158 -17.27 16.49 16.25
CA LEU A 158 -15.98 16.98 15.79
C LEU A 158 -16.01 17.18 14.27
N GLN A 159 -15.00 17.86 13.77
CA GLN A 159 -14.78 18.05 12.35
C GLN A 159 -13.52 17.29 11.92
N GLU A 160 -13.58 16.63 10.77
CA GLU A 160 -12.43 16.00 10.14
C GLU A 160 -12.20 16.56 8.74
N PRO A 161 -10.94 16.65 8.26
CA PRO A 161 -10.65 17.14 6.93
C PRO A 161 -11.11 16.14 5.86
N THR A 162 -11.71 16.62 4.79
CA THR A 162 -12.10 15.79 3.65
C THR A 162 -10.89 15.23 2.93
N VAL A 163 -9.80 16.02 2.84
CA VAL A 163 -8.48 15.65 2.34
C VAL A 163 -7.41 16.41 3.12
N LEU A 164 -6.15 15.96 3.08
CA LEU A 164 -5.03 16.73 3.61
C LEU A 164 -4.50 17.71 2.54
N PRO A 165 -4.00 18.90 2.94
CA PRO A 165 -3.41 19.88 2.02
C PRO A 165 -1.99 19.44 1.59
N SER A 166 -1.88 18.23 1.04
CA SER A 166 -0.61 17.61 0.71
C SER A 166 0.20 18.43 -0.29
N LYS A 167 1.45 18.74 0.05
CA LYS A 167 2.40 19.41 -0.86
C LYS A 167 3.25 18.43 -1.66
N ILE A 168 3.00 17.13 -1.50
CA ILE A 168 3.70 16.07 -2.22
C ILE A 168 2.71 15.14 -2.92
N PRO A 169 3.04 14.58 -4.07
CA PRO A 169 2.17 13.72 -4.85
C PRO A 169 2.10 12.30 -4.28
N THR A 170 1.54 12.16 -3.06
CA THR A 170 1.59 10.93 -2.25
C THR A 170 0.98 9.73 -2.97
N LEU A 171 -0.07 9.95 -3.80
CA LEU A 171 -0.67 8.86 -4.57
C LEU A 171 0.31 8.17 -5.49
N LEU A 172 1.20 8.91 -6.15
CA LEU A 172 2.21 8.34 -7.05
C LEU A 172 3.44 7.84 -6.30
N ILE A 173 3.95 8.61 -5.32
CA ILE A 173 5.21 8.25 -4.67
C ILE A 173 5.09 7.03 -3.74
N ASN A 174 3.93 6.82 -3.11
CA ASN A 174 3.67 5.66 -2.24
C ASN A 174 2.74 4.63 -2.87
N GLY A 175 2.01 5.01 -3.92
CA GLY A 175 0.99 4.16 -4.49
C GLY A 175 -0.18 3.90 -3.54
N SER A 176 -1.07 3.02 -3.95
CA SER A 176 -2.17 2.53 -3.10
C SER A 176 -2.70 1.22 -3.65
N SER A 177 -3.10 0.31 -2.79
CA SER A 177 -3.80 -0.92 -3.18
C SER A 177 -5.08 -1.05 -2.37
N GLY A 178 -6.18 -1.47 -3.02
CA GLY A 178 -7.47 -1.65 -2.36
C GLY A 178 -8.46 -2.42 -3.20
N ILE A 179 -9.32 -3.17 -2.51
CA ILE A 179 -10.38 -3.96 -3.14
C ILE A 179 -11.71 -3.39 -2.67
N ALA A 180 -12.49 -2.86 -3.61
CA ALA A 180 -13.84 -2.36 -3.38
C ALA A 180 -14.88 -3.30 -4.01
N VAL A 181 -16.15 -2.92 -3.94
CA VAL A 181 -17.21 -3.69 -4.60
C VAL A 181 -17.20 -3.38 -6.10
N GLY A 182 -16.97 -4.41 -6.91
CA GLY A 182 -16.96 -4.31 -8.37
C GLY A 182 -15.71 -3.66 -8.98
N MET A 183 -14.77 -3.16 -8.17
CA MET A 183 -13.54 -2.51 -8.65
C MET A 183 -12.39 -2.67 -7.67
N ALA A 184 -11.17 -2.48 -8.17
CA ALA A 184 -9.95 -2.51 -7.36
C ALA A 184 -8.98 -1.44 -7.83
N THR A 185 -8.12 -0.98 -6.94
CA THR A 185 -6.98 -0.12 -7.24
C THR A 185 -5.68 -0.83 -6.87
N ASN A 186 -4.65 -0.65 -7.68
CA ASN A 186 -3.31 -1.14 -7.39
C ASN A 186 -2.28 -0.24 -8.09
N ILE A 187 -2.03 0.91 -7.48
CA ILE A 187 -1.12 1.94 -7.98
C ILE A 187 0.25 1.66 -7.39
N PRO A 188 1.30 1.43 -8.21
CA PRO A 188 2.65 1.21 -7.71
C PRO A 188 3.28 2.51 -7.21
N PRO A 189 4.25 2.44 -6.28
CA PRO A 189 5.05 3.59 -5.87
C PRO A 189 6.03 4.01 -6.96
N HIS A 190 6.44 5.31 -6.92
CA HIS A 190 7.38 5.91 -7.87
C HIS A 190 8.44 6.74 -7.14
N ASN A 191 9.51 7.05 -7.85
CA ASN A 191 10.57 7.91 -7.33
C ASN A 191 10.08 9.36 -7.20
N LEU A 192 10.27 9.95 -6.01
CA LEU A 192 9.81 11.31 -5.70
C LEU A 192 10.39 12.36 -6.66
N THR A 193 11.69 12.27 -6.96
CA THR A 193 12.36 13.24 -7.86
C THR A 193 11.79 13.14 -9.27
N GLU A 194 11.67 11.93 -9.82
CA GLU A 194 11.10 11.72 -11.15
C GLU A 194 9.66 12.25 -11.26
N VAL A 195 8.83 12.03 -10.23
CA VAL A 195 7.44 12.53 -10.22
C VAL A 195 7.41 14.05 -10.15
N ILE A 196 8.23 14.68 -9.30
CA ILE A 196 8.28 16.14 -9.20
C ILE A 196 8.81 16.76 -10.50
N ASP A 197 9.85 16.18 -11.12
CA ASP A 197 10.37 16.65 -12.40
C ASP A 197 9.30 16.55 -13.51
N GLY A 198 8.49 15.47 -13.48
CA GLY A 198 7.34 15.33 -14.38
C GLY A 198 6.29 16.43 -14.16
N ILE A 199 5.96 16.76 -12.91
CA ILE A 199 5.03 17.84 -12.55
C ILE A 199 5.56 19.18 -13.03
N ILE A 200 6.84 19.49 -12.77
CA ILE A 200 7.49 20.73 -13.23
C ILE A 200 7.40 20.84 -14.76
N LYS A 201 7.73 19.75 -15.48
CA LYS A 201 7.63 19.71 -16.94
C LYS A 201 6.24 20.09 -17.46
N ILE A 202 5.18 19.62 -16.80
CA ILE A 202 3.80 19.90 -17.19
C ILE A 202 3.39 21.34 -16.85
N ILE A 203 3.90 21.88 -15.72
CA ILE A 203 3.64 23.29 -15.35
C ILE A 203 4.34 24.24 -16.35
N ASP A 204 5.53 23.88 -16.82
CA ASP A 204 6.33 24.73 -17.70
C ASP A 204 5.89 24.65 -19.17
N GLU A 205 5.24 23.56 -19.60
CA GLU A 205 4.88 23.31 -21.00
C GLU A 205 3.42 22.84 -21.15
N ASP A 206 2.61 23.60 -21.89
CA ASP A 206 1.16 23.35 -22.05
C ASP A 206 0.80 22.02 -22.77
N ASN A 207 1.71 21.46 -23.59
CA ASN A 207 1.40 20.31 -24.46
C ASN A 207 2.41 19.17 -24.30
N VAL A 208 2.74 18.78 -23.07
CA VAL A 208 3.62 17.64 -22.80
C VAL A 208 2.96 16.32 -23.24
N THR A 209 3.67 15.49 -23.97
CA THR A 209 3.20 14.17 -24.41
C THR A 209 3.41 13.10 -23.34
N ASP A 210 2.69 11.98 -23.43
CA ASP A 210 2.90 10.85 -22.52
C ASP A 210 4.31 10.26 -22.68
N GLU A 211 4.87 10.26 -23.89
CA GLU A 211 6.24 9.82 -24.17
C GLU A 211 7.28 10.68 -23.46
N GLU A 212 7.10 12.00 -23.43
CA GLU A 212 7.99 12.92 -22.70
C GLU A 212 7.91 12.70 -21.21
N LEU A 213 6.72 12.49 -20.64
CA LEU A 213 6.57 12.16 -19.23
C LEU A 213 7.19 10.80 -18.89
N MET A 214 7.02 9.79 -19.73
CA MET A 214 7.65 8.47 -19.55
C MET A 214 9.18 8.49 -19.72
N ALA A 215 9.75 9.51 -20.34
CA ALA A 215 11.20 9.73 -20.36
C ALA A 215 11.73 10.22 -19.00
N ILE A 216 10.89 10.93 -18.24
CA ILE A 216 11.19 11.45 -16.89
C ILE A 216 10.82 10.39 -15.85
N ILE A 217 9.55 9.98 -15.81
CA ILE A 217 9.03 8.95 -14.90
C ILE A 217 9.20 7.59 -15.58
N LYS A 218 10.33 6.94 -15.32
CA LYS A 218 10.78 5.74 -16.05
C LYS A 218 9.95 4.49 -15.73
N GLY A 219 9.33 4.46 -14.56
CA GLY A 219 8.53 3.33 -14.08
C GLY A 219 8.35 3.31 -12.57
N PRO A 220 7.68 2.27 -12.05
CA PRO A 220 7.55 2.03 -10.61
C PRO A 220 8.92 1.92 -9.91
N ASP A 221 8.98 2.43 -8.68
CA ASP A 221 10.14 2.38 -7.80
C ASP A 221 9.73 1.69 -6.48
N PHE A 222 9.93 0.37 -6.44
CA PHE A 222 9.48 -0.45 -5.30
C PHE A 222 10.44 -0.36 -4.12
N PRO A 223 9.94 -0.31 -2.86
CA PRO A 223 10.76 -0.26 -1.66
C PRO A 223 11.60 -1.52 -1.42
N THR A 224 11.25 -2.64 -2.05
CA THR A 224 11.97 -3.92 -1.98
C THR A 224 12.90 -4.11 -3.18
N GLU A 225 13.11 -3.05 -3.99
CA GLU A 225 13.95 -3.08 -5.18
C GLU A 225 13.43 -4.05 -6.26
N GLY A 226 14.33 -4.87 -6.86
CA GLY A 226 14.00 -5.80 -7.93
C GLY A 226 14.04 -5.17 -9.32
N ILE A 227 14.09 -6.02 -10.34
CA ILE A 227 14.23 -5.60 -11.74
C ILE A 227 12.89 -5.76 -12.46
N ILE A 228 12.40 -4.68 -13.07
CA ILE A 228 11.23 -4.74 -13.95
C ILE A 228 11.68 -5.19 -15.34
N LEU A 229 11.05 -6.25 -15.85
CA LEU A 229 11.37 -6.83 -17.14
C LEU A 229 10.54 -6.19 -18.27
N GLY A 230 11.22 -5.44 -19.13
CA GLY A 230 10.61 -4.75 -20.26
C GLY A 230 9.87 -3.48 -19.87
N ARG A 231 9.51 -2.68 -20.88
CA ARG A 231 8.82 -1.37 -20.69
C ARG A 231 7.38 -1.36 -21.18
N GLU A 232 6.97 -2.39 -21.92
CA GLU A 232 5.65 -2.42 -22.56
C GLU A 232 4.50 -2.38 -21.53
N GLY A 233 4.62 -3.13 -20.42
CA GLY A 233 3.62 -3.13 -19.35
C GLY A 233 3.53 -1.77 -18.64
N ILE A 234 4.66 -1.05 -18.49
CA ILE A 234 4.70 0.31 -17.93
C ILE A 234 3.99 1.27 -18.89
N LYS A 235 4.37 1.24 -20.19
CA LYS A 235 3.75 2.07 -21.21
C LYS A 235 2.23 1.85 -21.25
N GLN A 236 1.80 0.60 -21.29
CA GLN A 236 0.37 0.27 -21.27
C GLN A 236 -0.33 0.83 -20.03
N ALA A 237 0.27 0.66 -18.83
CA ALA A 237 -0.30 1.17 -17.59
C ALA A 237 -0.46 2.70 -17.61
N TYR A 238 0.54 3.42 -18.11
CA TYR A 238 0.57 4.88 -18.10
C TYR A 238 -0.29 5.52 -19.20
N THR A 239 -0.61 4.78 -20.26
CA THR A 239 -1.48 5.27 -21.35
C THR A 239 -2.91 4.80 -21.25
N THR A 240 -3.20 3.73 -20.49
CA THR A 240 -4.56 3.15 -20.40
C THR A 240 -5.09 3.03 -18.97
N GLY A 241 -4.27 3.36 -17.96
CA GLY A 241 -4.59 3.16 -16.55
C GLY A 241 -4.54 1.70 -16.09
N ARG A 242 -4.22 0.76 -16.97
CA ARG A 242 -4.10 -0.68 -16.65
C ARG A 242 -2.92 -1.31 -17.37
N GLY A 243 -2.14 -2.09 -16.64
CA GLY A 243 -0.99 -2.79 -17.21
C GLY A 243 -0.52 -3.94 -16.33
N LYS A 244 0.39 -4.73 -16.86
CA LYS A 244 1.05 -5.80 -16.11
C LYS A 244 2.55 -5.68 -16.30
N ILE A 245 3.28 -5.60 -15.20
CA ILE A 245 4.74 -5.61 -15.20
C ILE A 245 5.24 -6.87 -14.53
N THR A 246 6.32 -7.44 -15.06
CA THR A 246 7.00 -8.56 -14.44
C THR A 246 8.17 -8.02 -13.62
N VAL A 247 8.17 -8.34 -12.33
CA VAL A 247 9.24 -7.95 -11.40
C VAL A 247 10.03 -9.20 -11.03
N ARG A 248 11.34 -9.10 -11.08
CA ARG A 248 12.27 -10.19 -10.80
C ARG A 248 13.20 -9.79 -9.66
N ALA A 249 13.46 -10.73 -8.74
CA ALA A 249 14.48 -10.63 -7.71
C ALA A 249 15.87 -10.43 -8.34
N GLU A 250 16.69 -9.59 -7.74
CA GLU A 250 18.11 -9.53 -8.08
C GLU A 250 18.82 -10.73 -7.49
N ALA A 251 19.63 -11.38 -8.29
CA ALA A 251 20.39 -12.55 -7.87
C ALA A 251 21.70 -12.62 -8.63
N GLU A 252 22.77 -12.88 -7.90
CA GLU A 252 24.12 -13.05 -8.41
C GLU A 252 24.59 -14.49 -8.24
N ILE A 253 25.42 -14.96 -9.18
CA ILE A 253 26.05 -16.25 -9.10
C ILE A 253 27.48 -16.02 -8.64
N GLU A 254 27.80 -16.56 -7.46
CA GLU A 254 29.13 -16.47 -6.85
C GLU A 254 29.85 -17.82 -6.90
N GLU A 255 31.16 -17.80 -7.12
CA GLU A 255 32.00 -18.99 -7.05
C GLU A 255 32.40 -19.27 -5.60
N MET A 256 32.45 -20.57 -5.26
CA MET A 256 32.87 -21.07 -3.96
C MET A 256 34.13 -21.95 -4.08
N SER A 257 34.78 -22.18 -2.97
CA SER A 257 35.89 -23.11 -2.92
C SER A 257 35.49 -24.53 -3.38
N GLY A 258 36.37 -25.21 -4.11
CA GLY A 258 36.13 -26.57 -4.61
C GLY A 258 35.21 -26.67 -5.82
N ASN A 259 35.22 -25.65 -6.67
CA ASN A 259 34.44 -25.60 -7.93
C ASN A 259 32.93 -25.75 -7.73
N LYS A 260 32.42 -25.20 -6.62
CA LYS A 260 31.00 -25.06 -6.32
C LYS A 260 30.54 -23.63 -6.64
N GLN A 261 29.27 -23.47 -6.91
CA GLN A 261 28.64 -22.17 -7.10
C GLN A 261 27.49 -21.99 -6.11
N ARG A 262 27.18 -20.73 -5.81
CA ARG A 262 25.98 -20.35 -5.06
C ARG A 262 25.24 -19.21 -5.77
N ILE A 263 23.94 -19.17 -5.59
CA ILE A 263 23.11 -18.07 -6.00
C ILE A 263 22.79 -17.24 -4.76
N VAL A 264 23.09 -15.94 -4.79
CA VAL A 264 22.80 -15.00 -3.73
C VAL A 264 21.72 -14.06 -4.20
N VAL A 265 20.58 -14.07 -3.52
CA VAL A 265 19.44 -13.20 -3.82
C VAL A 265 19.50 -11.99 -2.90
N THR A 266 19.52 -10.79 -3.47
CA THR A 266 19.72 -9.51 -2.77
C THR A 266 18.49 -8.63 -2.72
N SER A 267 17.49 -8.87 -3.57
CA SER A 267 16.21 -8.17 -3.54
C SER A 267 15.05 -9.12 -3.83
N LEU A 268 13.83 -8.69 -3.56
CA LEU A 268 12.62 -9.49 -3.82
C LEU A 268 11.57 -8.65 -4.55
N PRO A 269 10.72 -9.28 -5.38
CA PRO A 269 9.56 -8.59 -5.92
C PRO A 269 8.67 -8.03 -4.81
N TYR A 270 8.09 -6.87 -5.07
CA TYR A 270 7.26 -6.16 -4.09
C TYR A 270 6.10 -7.03 -3.59
N GLN A 271 5.84 -6.99 -2.28
CA GLN A 271 4.82 -7.77 -1.56
C GLN A 271 5.09 -9.29 -1.48
N VAL A 272 6.25 -9.76 -1.89
CA VAL A 272 6.64 -11.16 -1.70
C VAL A 272 7.12 -11.39 -0.26
N ASN A 273 6.60 -12.44 0.38
CA ASN A 273 7.03 -12.87 1.70
C ASN A 273 8.30 -13.73 1.59
N LYS A 274 9.42 -13.27 2.19
CA LYS A 274 10.72 -13.93 2.09
C LYS A 274 10.72 -15.33 2.69
N ALA A 275 10.18 -15.53 3.88
CA ALA A 275 10.15 -16.83 4.54
C ALA A 275 9.34 -17.87 3.75
N LYS A 276 8.18 -17.49 3.21
CA LYS A 276 7.37 -18.37 2.34
C LYS A 276 8.08 -18.70 1.02
N LEU A 277 8.82 -17.74 0.46
CA LEU A 277 9.63 -17.98 -0.73
C LEU A 277 10.71 -19.02 -0.45
N ILE A 278 11.45 -18.88 0.64
CA ILE A 278 12.48 -19.82 1.07
C ILE A 278 11.89 -21.22 1.28
N GLU A 279 10.77 -21.30 2.00
CA GLU A 279 10.05 -22.58 2.23
C GLU A 279 9.63 -23.23 0.89
N ASN A 280 9.10 -22.44 -0.04
CA ASN A 280 8.69 -22.92 -1.36
C ASN A 280 9.90 -23.45 -2.17
N ILE A 281 11.03 -22.75 -2.17
CA ILE A 281 12.27 -23.21 -2.80
C ILE A 281 12.71 -24.54 -2.20
N ALA A 282 12.72 -24.67 -0.87
CA ALA A 282 13.10 -25.89 -0.17
C ALA A 282 12.17 -27.06 -0.53
N ASN A 283 10.87 -26.83 -0.64
CA ASN A 283 9.90 -27.85 -1.04
C ASN A 283 10.12 -28.31 -2.49
N LEU A 284 10.33 -27.38 -3.44
CA LEU A 284 10.62 -27.69 -4.83
C LEU A 284 11.92 -28.48 -5.01
N ALA A 285 12.94 -28.18 -4.20
CA ALA A 285 14.18 -28.95 -4.17
C ALA A 285 13.97 -30.39 -3.63
N ARG A 286 13.18 -30.53 -2.54
CA ARG A 286 12.85 -31.83 -1.94
C ARG A 286 12.02 -32.71 -2.89
N GLU A 287 11.08 -32.10 -3.61
CA GLU A 287 10.24 -32.75 -4.62
C GLU A 287 10.99 -33.05 -5.93
N LYS A 288 12.26 -32.65 -6.04
CA LYS A 288 13.09 -32.76 -7.26
C LYS A 288 12.51 -32.05 -8.49
N ARG A 289 11.71 -31.03 -8.28
CA ARG A 289 11.22 -30.15 -9.35
C ARG A 289 12.28 -29.12 -9.75
N ILE A 290 13.13 -28.75 -8.81
CA ILE A 290 14.36 -27.99 -9.04
C ILE A 290 15.51 -28.87 -8.52
N GLU A 291 16.34 -29.35 -9.42
CA GLU A 291 17.50 -30.14 -9.10
C GLU A 291 18.76 -29.26 -9.00
N GLY A 292 19.78 -29.76 -8.33
CA GLY A 292 21.08 -29.07 -8.24
C GLY A 292 21.26 -28.20 -6.99
N ILE A 293 20.23 -27.97 -6.17
CA ILE A 293 20.35 -27.28 -4.88
C ILE A 293 20.94 -28.24 -3.85
N SER A 294 21.96 -27.79 -3.10
CA SER A 294 22.57 -28.55 -2.00
C SER A 294 22.22 -28.01 -0.63
N ASP A 295 22.10 -26.70 -0.49
CA ASP A 295 21.74 -26.04 0.76
C ASP A 295 21.01 -24.70 0.50
N LEU A 296 20.24 -24.24 1.46
CA LEU A 296 19.45 -23.01 1.38
C LEU A 296 19.47 -22.33 2.75
N ARG A 297 19.99 -21.10 2.80
CA ARG A 297 20.10 -20.31 4.04
C ARG A 297 19.57 -18.90 3.85
N ASP A 298 19.00 -18.37 4.91
CA ASP A 298 18.72 -16.95 5.05
C ASP A 298 19.87 -16.31 5.85
N GLU A 299 20.62 -15.44 5.19
CA GLU A 299 21.73 -14.70 5.79
C GLU A 299 21.40 -13.20 5.92
N SER A 300 20.11 -12.84 5.81
CA SER A 300 19.65 -11.44 5.91
C SER A 300 19.94 -10.86 7.29
N ASP A 301 20.37 -9.61 7.33
CA ASP A 301 20.63 -8.86 8.55
C ASP A 301 20.11 -7.40 8.45
N ARG A 302 20.60 -6.50 9.33
CA ARG A 302 20.19 -5.09 9.30
C ARG A 302 20.80 -4.30 8.13
N GLN A 303 21.95 -4.72 7.60
CA GLN A 303 22.63 -4.09 6.48
C GLN A 303 22.11 -4.68 5.18
N ASP A 304 22.14 -6.02 5.09
CA ASP A 304 21.63 -6.79 3.96
C ASP A 304 20.20 -7.25 4.27
N LYS A 305 19.22 -6.37 4.11
CA LYS A 305 17.79 -6.63 4.43
C LYS A 305 17.26 -7.91 3.76
N VAL A 306 17.81 -8.25 2.59
CA VAL A 306 17.54 -9.48 1.85
C VAL A 306 18.88 -10.09 1.44
N ARG A 307 19.21 -11.25 1.99
CA ARG A 307 20.34 -12.05 1.57
C ARG A 307 19.98 -13.54 1.68
N VAL A 308 19.43 -14.10 0.64
CA VAL A 308 19.10 -15.52 0.58
C VAL A 308 20.17 -16.25 -0.23
N VAL A 309 20.84 -17.21 0.39
CA VAL A 309 21.96 -17.96 -0.19
C VAL A 309 21.49 -19.36 -0.56
N ILE A 310 21.63 -19.72 -1.82
CA ILE A 310 21.27 -21.03 -2.39
C ILE A 310 22.53 -21.69 -2.91
N GLU A 311 23.08 -22.64 -2.13
CA GLU A 311 24.26 -23.39 -2.54
C GLU A 311 23.91 -24.47 -3.55
N LEU A 312 24.77 -24.66 -4.54
CA LEU A 312 24.55 -25.63 -5.61
C LEU A 312 25.49 -26.84 -5.46
N LYS A 313 25.06 -27.96 -6.01
CA LYS A 313 25.90 -29.15 -6.19
C LYS A 313 26.98 -28.88 -7.24
N ARG A 314 28.09 -29.57 -7.18
CA ARG A 314 29.26 -29.36 -8.07
C ARG A 314 28.96 -29.48 -9.56
N ASP A 315 28.04 -30.36 -9.91
CA ASP A 315 27.62 -30.67 -11.28
C ASP A 315 26.41 -29.87 -11.75
N ALA A 316 25.88 -29.00 -10.90
CA ALA A 316 24.73 -28.18 -11.24
C ALA A 316 25.13 -26.94 -12.06
N ASN A 317 24.37 -26.64 -13.09
CA ASN A 317 24.51 -25.40 -13.84
C ASN A 317 23.71 -24.29 -13.14
N ALA A 318 24.40 -23.32 -12.56
CA ALA A 318 23.78 -22.24 -11.77
C ALA A 318 22.76 -21.43 -12.58
N GLN A 319 23.03 -21.16 -13.86
CA GLN A 319 22.11 -20.40 -14.71
C GLN A 319 20.82 -21.19 -14.99
N VAL A 320 20.89 -22.50 -15.13
CA VAL A 320 19.70 -23.34 -15.31
C VAL A 320 18.87 -23.36 -14.04
N VAL A 321 19.50 -23.53 -12.88
CA VAL A 321 18.81 -23.49 -11.57
C VAL A 321 18.18 -22.12 -11.34
N LEU A 322 18.88 -21.03 -11.61
CA LEU A 322 18.36 -19.67 -11.47
C LEU A 322 17.13 -19.44 -12.37
N ASN A 323 17.18 -19.90 -13.61
CA ASN A 323 16.04 -19.80 -14.53
C ASN A 323 14.84 -20.64 -14.05
N GLN A 324 15.07 -21.81 -13.43
CA GLN A 324 14.01 -22.61 -12.83
C GLN A 324 13.41 -21.92 -11.59
N LEU A 325 14.23 -21.29 -10.76
CA LEU A 325 13.79 -20.50 -9.61
C LEU A 325 12.86 -19.35 -10.06
N TYR A 326 13.24 -18.59 -11.07
CA TYR A 326 12.38 -17.54 -11.65
C TYR A 326 11.06 -18.09 -12.22
N LYS A 327 11.09 -19.29 -12.79
CA LYS A 327 9.91 -19.90 -13.43
C LYS A 327 8.92 -20.50 -12.42
N PHE A 328 9.41 -21.09 -11.34
CA PHE A 328 8.58 -21.89 -10.43
C PHE A 328 8.34 -21.23 -9.07
N THR A 329 8.96 -20.10 -8.80
CA THR A 329 8.83 -19.41 -7.51
C THR A 329 8.52 -17.93 -7.68
N GLN A 330 8.21 -17.25 -6.57
CA GLN A 330 8.00 -15.80 -6.55
C GLN A 330 9.32 -14.98 -6.58
N MET A 331 10.45 -15.59 -6.94
CA MET A 331 11.63 -14.83 -7.37
C MET A 331 11.36 -14.02 -8.65
N GLN A 332 10.33 -14.37 -9.40
CA GLN A 332 9.74 -13.54 -10.43
C GLN A 332 8.23 -13.57 -10.27
N ASP A 333 7.62 -12.40 -10.21
CA ASP A 333 6.17 -12.26 -10.05
C ASP A 333 5.62 -11.15 -10.94
N THR A 334 4.31 -11.16 -11.14
CA THR A 334 3.62 -10.18 -11.97
C THR A 334 2.87 -9.20 -11.09
N PHE A 335 3.18 -7.91 -11.21
CA PHE A 335 2.43 -6.84 -10.57
C PHE A 335 1.41 -6.27 -11.56
N GLY A 336 0.13 -6.41 -11.24
CA GLY A 336 -0.96 -5.85 -12.05
C GLY A 336 -1.23 -4.41 -11.63
N ILE A 337 -1.03 -3.46 -12.53
CA ILE A 337 -1.28 -2.04 -12.30
C ILE A 337 -2.73 -1.71 -12.63
N ILE A 338 -3.42 -1.03 -11.71
CA ILE A 338 -4.78 -0.51 -11.87
C ILE A 338 -4.79 0.90 -11.25
N MET A 339 -4.81 1.93 -12.09
CA MET A 339 -4.76 3.32 -11.67
C MET A 339 -6.17 3.86 -11.46
N LEU A 340 -6.75 3.56 -10.30
CA LEU A 340 -8.09 3.98 -9.90
C LEU A 340 -8.01 4.76 -8.59
N ALA A 341 -8.57 5.97 -8.55
CA ALA A 341 -8.65 6.80 -7.36
C ALA A 341 -9.96 7.59 -7.33
N LEU A 342 -10.25 8.25 -6.22
CA LEU A 342 -11.42 9.11 -6.08
C LEU A 342 -11.10 10.54 -6.55
N VAL A 343 -11.96 11.08 -7.40
CA VAL A 343 -11.98 12.49 -7.80
C VAL A 343 -13.34 13.04 -7.43
N ASP A 344 -13.40 14.02 -6.55
CA ASP A 344 -14.64 14.61 -6.04
C ASP A 344 -15.65 13.54 -5.54
N GLY A 345 -15.14 12.47 -4.88
CA GLY A 345 -15.94 11.37 -4.35
C GLY A 345 -16.37 10.32 -5.37
N GLU A 346 -16.03 10.47 -6.64
CA GLU A 346 -16.34 9.50 -7.70
C GLU A 346 -15.10 8.68 -8.08
N PRO A 347 -15.23 7.35 -8.26
CA PRO A 347 -14.12 6.51 -8.69
C PRO A 347 -13.79 6.76 -10.17
N VAL A 348 -12.59 7.26 -10.43
CA VAL A 348 -12.08 7.55 -11.77
C VAL A 348 -10.87 6.65 -12.08
N SER A 349 -10.92 5.98 -13.23
CA SER A 349 -9.78 5.26 -13.77
C SER A 349 -8.91 6.23 -14.56
N TYR A 350 -7.69 6.43 -14.11
CA TYR A 350 -6.74 7.30 -14.79
C TYR A 350 -6.22 6.59 -16.04
N THR A 351 -6.54 7.15 -17.19
CA THR A 351 -6.13 6.60 -18.49
C THR A 351 -4.81 7.15 -19.00
N HIS A 352 -4.21 8.12 -18.28
CA HIS A 352 -2.89 8.69 -18.60
C HIS A 352 -2.30 9.43 -17.39
N LEU A 353 -0.98 9.63 -17.38
CA LEU A 353 -0.25 10.29 -16.28
C LEU A 353 -0.70 11.74 -16.00
N ARG A 354 -1.19 12.46 -17.02
CA ARG A 354 -1.67 13.84 -16.89
C ARG A 354 -2.93 14.01 -16.05
N ALA A 355 -3.69 12.93 -15.82
CA ALA A 355 -4.95 13.02 -15.07
C ALA A 355 -4.77 13.47 -13.61
N HIS A 356 -3.55 13.44 -13.08
CA HIS A 356 -3.22 13.89 -11.74
C HIS A 356 -3.09 15.42 -11.57
N GLU A 357 -3.14 16.18 -12.64
CA GLU A 357 -2.73 17.61 -12.65
C GLU A 357 -3.86 18.60 -12.92
N THR A 358 -4.97 18.13 -13.41
CA THR A 358 -6.04 19.02 -13.86
C THR A 358 -6.94 19.55 -12.74
N ARG A 359 -6.52 19.39 -11.44
CA ARG A 359 -7.33 19.94 -10.33
C ARG A 359 -6.49 20.32 -9.12
#